data_c291ce6c015421cf5bf8da8835d5159e
#
_entry.id   c291ce6c015421cf5bf8da8835d5159e
#
_cell.length_a   1.000
_cell.length_b   1.000
_cell.length_c   1.000
_cell.angle_alpha   90.00
_cell.angle_beta   90.00
_cell.angle_gamma   90.00
#
_symmetry.space_group_name_H-M   'P 1'
#
loop_
_entity.id
_entity.type
_entity.pdbx_description
1 polymer ?
#
loop_
_entity_poly.entity_id
_entity_poly.type
_entity_poly.pdbx_seq_one_letter_code
_entity_poly.pdbx_strand_id
1 'polypeptide(L)'
;MLIPSPFTPGDLPRVLVGRAAERRRLADLLARVTAYGELAGPPVVLHAPRGLGKTTLLRDTEDRARELGFVTAWVACAKGSPMLTELAASVRRALIDAEVLDDRSTKRVLDTISVEFAIFGVGFSTEFARGAAPEVPTGAISSLERMLHEAAAAIRARGGAGLLVLIDELHAAPYAEVGVLLNAMQNLAGRRAENPLALMTAGLPSTPEMIMRAATFGERSEFIGIDRFDDADSRRVLEEPAQEEGVGWAADAISAGLDIADGNPYLLQLVGDSTWQAAAPRTGDTLELDDMHAGEDRMRGQLAAMCRARWDSASDLEQAFLGAMADYGEEIVPREHIATTMGRESRAISVPRARLIDRGVIEAAGRGRLRFTLPGMGAWIREYQRG
;
A
#
# COMPACT_ATOMS: atom_id res chain seq x y z
N MET A 1 16.12 -19.95 -26.56
CA MET A 1 16.42 -19.73 -25.15
C MET A 1 15.10 -19.53 -24.46
N LEU A 2 14.84 -20.12 -23.30
CA LEU A 2 13.60 -19.86 -22.56
C LEU A 2 13.65 -18.42 -22.07
N ILE A 3 12.55 -17.68 -22.24
CA ILE A 3 12.41 -16.30 -21.78
C ILE A 3 11.86 -16.34 -20.36
N PRO A 4 12.52 -15.70 -19.36
CA PRO A 4 11.96 -15.57 -18.02
C PRO A 4 10.60 -14.89 -18.04
N SER A 5 9.71 -15.26 -17.13
CA SER A 5 8.41 -14.59 -17.01
C SER A 5 8.58 -13.09 -16.75
N PRO A 6 7.93 -12.21 -17.50
CA PRO A 6 7.91 -10.77 -17.22
C PRO A 6 6.95 -10.42 -16.10
N PHE A 7 6.10 -11.36 -15.67
CA PHE A 7 5.12 -11.18 -14.59
C PHE A 7 5.73 -11.53 -13.24
N THR A 8 5.44 -10.71 -12.23
CA THR A 8 6.06 -10.79 -10.90
C THR A 8 4.99 -10.74 -9.79
N PRO A 9 4.16 -11.81 -9.64
CA PRO A 9 3.11 -11.80 -8.62
C PRO A 9 3.71 -11.63 -7.21
N GLY A 10 3.27 -10.59 -6.50
CA GLY A 10 3.75 -10.29 -5.16
C GLY A 10 5.01 -9.41 -5.07
N ASP A 11 5.57 -9.02 -6.21
CA ASP A 11 6.70 -8.08 -6.30
C ASP A 11 6.34 -6.87 -7.17
N LEU A 12 7.27 -5.94 -7.32
CA LEU A 12 7.09 -4.79 -8.21
C LEU A 12 7.04 -5.26 -9.67
N PRO A 13 6.03 -4.83 -10.44
CA PRO A 13 5.93 -5.21 -11.85
C PRO A 13 7.06 -4.54 -12.65
N ARG A 14 7.60 -5.25 -13.64
CA ARG A 14 8.60 -4.70 -14.56
C ARG A 14 8.04 -3.55 -15.40
N VAL A 15 6.77 -3.67 -15.77
CA VAL A 15 6.03 -2.65 -16.53
C VAL A 15 4.86 -2.18 -15.68
N LEU A 16 4.86 -0.90 -15.32
CA LEU A 16 3.76 -0.31 -14.57
C LEU A 16 2.70 0.21 -15.54
N VAL A 17 1.60 -0.50 -15.61
CA VAL A 17 0.44 -0.18 -16.45
C VAL A 17 -0.64 0.52 -15.63
N GLY A 18 -1.40 1.38 -16.28
CA GLY A 18 -2.56 2.05 -15.69
C GLY A 18 -2.24 3.15 -14.69
N ARG A 19 -3.21 3.48 -13.87
CA ARG A 19 -3.08 4.50 -12.82
C ARG A 19 -2.69 5.90 -13.35
N ALA A 20 -3.09 6.21 -14.58
CA ALA A 20 -2.66 7.45 -15.24
C ALA A 20 -3.10 8.71 -14.48
N ALA A 21 -4.28 8.69 -13.85
CA ALA A 21 -4.80 9.81 -13.08
C ALA A 21 -4.02 10.00 -11.77
N GLU A 22 -3.82 8.93 -11.02
CA GLU A 22 -3.08 8.93 -9.76
C GLU A 22 -1.62 9.30 -9.99
N ARG A 23 -0.96 8.68 -10.98
CA ARG A 23 0.43 8.99 -11.36
C ARG A 23 0.60 10.46 -11.76
N ARG A 24 -0.33 11.00 -12.54
CA ARG A 24 -0.34 12.42 -12.90
C ARG A 24 -0.48 13.29 -11.66
N ARG A 25 -1.41 12.96 -10.77
CA ARG A 25 -1.62 13.73 -9.54
C ARG A 25 -0.37 13.76 -8.65
N LEU A 26 0.29 12.62 -8.45
CA LEU A 26 1.52 12.54 -7.66
C LEU A 26 2.68 13.29 -8.35
N ALA A 27 2.79 13.19 -9.67
CA ALA A 27 3.76 13.95 -10.45
C ALA A 27 3.55 15.47 -10.36
N ASP A 28 2.31 15.96 -10.36
CA ASP A 28 1.98 17.38 -10.19
C ASP A 28 2.46 17.92 -8.83
N LEU A 29 2.39 17.10 -7.79
CA LEU A 29 2.90 17.48 -6.46
C LEU A 29 4.42 17.60 -6.45
N LEU A 30 5.13 16.67 -7.07
CA LEU A 30 6.59 16.74 -7.23
C LEU A 30 6.98 17.96 -8.05
N ALA A 31 6.27 18.22 -9.15
CA ALA A 31 6.51 19.38 -10.01
C ALA A 31 6.35 20.72 -9.26
N ARG A 32 5.39 20.82 -8.34
CA ARG A 32 5.24 22.01 -7.48
C ARG A 32 6.45 22.25 -6.60
N VAL A 33 6.96 21.22 -5.92
CA VAL A 33 8.17 21.35 -5.09
C VAL A 33 9.36 21.75 -5.94
N THR A 34 9.54 21.14 -7.11
CA THR A 34 10.64 21.44 -8.01
C THR A 34 10.57 22.88 -8.55
N ALA A 35 9.38 23.31 -9.00
CA ALA A 35 9.20 24.61 -9.63
C ALA A 35 9.24 25.78 -8.64
N TYR A 36 8.64 25.61 -7.46
CA TYR A 36 8.47 26.72 -6.51
C TYR A 36 9.41 26.63 -5.30
N GLY A 37 10.04 25.49 -5.04
CA GLY A 37 10.86 25.28 -3.84
C GLY A 37 10.04 25.28 -2.55
N GLU A 38 8.77 24.90 -2.61
CA GLU A 38 7.81 24.99 -1.53
C GLU A 38 7.28 23.61 -1.12
N LEU A 39 6.61 23.55 0.04
CA LEU A 39 5.84 22.38 0.44
C LEU A 39 4.80 22.04 -0.65
N ALA A 40 4.76 20.79 -1.09
CA ALA A 40 3.89 20.31 -2.18
C ALA A 40 2.41 20.61 -1.93
N GLY A 41 1.96 20.48 -0.69
CA GLY A 41 0.58 20.62 -0.27
C GLY A 41 0.29 19.81 0.99
N PRO A 42 -0.98 19.49 1.24
CA PRO A 42 -1.32 18.57 2.32
C PRO A 42 -0.77 17.17 2.06
N PRO A 43 -0.60 16.34 3.12
CA PRO A 43 -0.21 14.94 2.95
C PRO A 43 -1.15 14.19 2.01
N VAL A 44 -0.58 13.40 1.10
CA VAL A 44 -1.36 12.49 0.23
C VAL A 44 -1.44 11.13 0.87
N VAL A 45 -2.63 10.54 0.83
CA VAL A 45 -2.94 9.25 1.45
C VAL A 45 -3.60 8.34 0.42
N LEU A 46 -2.81 7.41 -0.12
CA LEU A 46 -3.32 6.33 -0.95
C LEU A 46 -3.99 5.29 -0.06
N HIS A 47 -5.25 4.97 -0.30
CA HIS A 47 -5.91 3.96 0.51
C HIS A 47 -6.68 2.95 -0.35
N ALA A 48 -6.53 1.68 -0.01
CA ALA A 48 -7.20 0.57 -0.70
C ALA A 48 -7.00 -0.74 0.07
N PRO A 49 -7.75 -1.79 -0.22
CA PRO A 49 -7.43 -3.16 0.16
C PRO A 49 -6.03 -3.58 -0.29
N ARG A 50 -5.55 -4.70 0.24
CA ARG A 50 -4.26 -5.27 -0.18
C ARG A 50 -4.32 -5.79 -1.61
N GLY A 51 -3.19 -5.73 -2.31
CA GLY A 51 -3.06 -6.27 -3.67
C GLY A 51 -3.48 -5.29 -4.78
N LEU A 52 -3.90 -4.05 -4.47
CA LEU A 52 -4.32 -3.06 -5.46
C LEU A 52 -3.21 -2.10 -5.94
N GLY A 53 -1.95 -2.38 -5.60
CA GLY A 53 -0.81 -1.66 -6.18
C GLY A 53 -0.42 -0.35 -5.48
N LYS A 54 -0.84 -0.09 -4.24
CA LYS A 54 -0.47 1.12 -3.47
C LYS A 54 1.05 1.28 -3.34
N THR A 55 1.74 0.25 -2.85
CA THR A 55 3.20 0.21 -2.71
C THR A 55 3.90 0.43 -4.04
N THR A 56 3.39 -0.20 -5.10
CA THR A 56 3.90 -0.05 -6.47
C THR A 56 3.82 1.41 -6.94
N LEU A 57 2.68 2.07 -6.69
CA LEU A 57 2.49 3.47 -7.06
C LEU A 57 3.41 4.42 -6.26
N LEU A 58 3.64 4.14 -4.96
CA LEU A 58 4.62 4.89 -4.16
C LEU A 58 6.05 4.69 -4.69
N ARG A 59 6.43 3.47 -5.11
CA ARG A 59 7.74 3.18 -5.68
C ARG A 59 7.96 3.86 -7.03
N ASP A 60 6.97 3.80 -7.95
CA ASP A 60 7.01 4.57 -9.20
C ASP A 60 7.20 6.07 -8.94
N THR A 61 6.52 6.58 -7.92
CA THR A 61 6.65 8.00 -7.52
C THR A 61 8.03 8.29 -6.92
N GLU A 62 8.59 7.37 -6.16
CA GLU A 62 9.95 7.48 -5.62
C GLU A 62 11.00 7.56 -6.73
N ASP A 63 10.91 6.67 -7.71
CA ASP A 63 11.86 6.64 -8.83
C ASP A 63 11.79 7.94 -9.66
N ARG A 64 10.59 8.41 -9.97
CA ARG A 64 10.39 9.71 -10.62
C ARG A 64 10.91 10.88 -9.80
N ALA A 65 10.75 10.86 -8.49
CA ALA A 65 11.25 11.90 -7.61
C ALA A 65 12.79 11.95 -7.64
N ARG A 66 13.45 10.79 -7.65
CA ARG A 66 14.91 10.69 -7.78
C ARG A 66 15.40 11.29 -9.10
N GLU A 67 14.72 11.00 -10.21
CA GLU A 67 15.00 11.59 -11.51
C GLU A 67 14.87 13.12 -11.51
N LEU A 68 13.94 13.65 -10.70
CA LEU A 68 13.75 15.10 -10.53
C LEU A 68 14.70 15.74 -9.50
N GLY A 69 15.63 14.98 -8.92
CA GLY A 69 16.61 15.46 -7.96
C GLY A 69 16.10 15.55 -6.50
N PHE A 70 15.05 14.82 -6.15
CA PHE A 70 14.65 14.67 -4.75
C PHE A 70 15.56 13.70 -4.02
N VAL A 71 15.77 13.95 -2.74
CA VAL A 71 16.19 12.94 -1.77
C VAL A 71 14.95 12.28 -1.21
N THR A 72 14.92 10.95 -1.21
CA THR A 72 13.73 10.18 -0.82
C THR A 72 13.98 9.43 0.48
N ALA A 73 13.05 9.55 1.42
CA ALA A 73 13.05 8.79 2.67
C ALA A 73 11.84 7.85 2.71
N TRP A 74 12.11 6.54 2.80
CA TRP A 74 11.09 5.49 2.80
C TRP A 74 10.94 4.86 4.18
N VAL A 75 9.69 4.71 4.64
CA VAL A 75 9.32 3.97 5.85
C VAL A 75 8.21 2.98 5.52
N ALA A 76 8.37 1.73 5.90
CA ALA A 76 7.30 0.73 5.90
C ALA A 76 6.88 0.48 7.35
N CYS A 77 5.68 0.92 7.71
CA CYS A 77 5.20 0.75 9.08
C CYS A 77 4.88 -0.71 9.38
N ALA A 78 5.26 -1.16 10.57
CA ALA A 78 4.91 -2.47 11.09
C ALA A 78 4.24 -2.32 12.46
N LYS A 79 3.32 -3.25 12.75
CA LYS A 79 2.59 -3.24 14.02
C LYS A 79 3.57 -3.35 15.19
N GLY A 80 3.51 -2.39 16.10
CA GLY A 80 4.37 -2.35 17.29
C GLY A 80 5.76 -1.73 17.04
N SER A 81 6.07 -1.28 15.83
CA SER A 81 7.30 -0.54 15.52
C SER A 81 7.10 0.97 15.63
N PRO A 82 8.08 1.71 16.16
CA PRO A 82 8.01 3.16 16.29
C PRO A 82 8.28 3.83 14.94
N MET A 83 7.23 4.34 14.29
CA MET A 83 7.30 4.98 12.97
C MET A 83 8.22 6.20 12.94
N LEU A 84 8.18 7.06 13.98
CA LEU A 84 9.00 8.27 14.01
C LEU A 84 10.48 7.98 14.12
N THR A 85 10.87 6.93 14.85
CA THR A 85 12.25 6.46 14.94
C THR A 85 12.74 5.97 13.58
N GLU A 86 11.93 5.15 12.89
CA GLU A 86 12.24 4.66 11.55
C GLU A 86 12.32 5.82 10.54
N LEU A 87 11.42 6.79 10.64
CA LEU A 87 11.43 7.97 9.78
C LEU A 87 12.72 8.79 9.98
N ALA A 88 13.11 9.07 11.22
CA ALA A 88 14.34 9.80 11.52
C ALA A 88 15.58 9.07 10.97
N ALA A 89 15.65 7.75 11.16
CA ALA A 89 16.73 6.93 10.63
C ALA A 89 16.74 6.91 9.09
N SER A 90 15.57 6.83 8.46
CA SER A 90 15.44 6.84 6.99
C SER A 90 15.86 8.18 6.39
N VAL A 91 15.38 9.30 6.94
CA VAL A 91 15.79 10.65 6.49
C VAL A 91 17.30 10.82 6.63
N ARG A 92 17.86 10.46 7.79
CA ARG A 92 19.31 10.57 8.00
C ARG A 92 20.10 9.74 6.99
N ARG A 93 19.71 8.50 6.74
CA ARG A 93 20.35 7.60 5.76
C ARG A 93 20.28 8.19 4.36
N ALA A 94 19.10 8.64 3.94
CA ALA A 94 18.90 9.23 2.62
C ALA A 94 19.79 10.45 2.38
N LEU A 95 19.98 11.31 3.40
CA LEU A 95 20.88 12.46 3.30
C LEU A 95 22.36 12.09 3.25
N ILE A 96 22.76 10.98 3.90
CA ILE A 96 24.12 10.44 3.82
C ILE A 96 24.36 9.89 2.42
N ASP A 97 23.46 9.05 1.91
CA ASP A 97 23.57 8.42 0.60
C ASP A 97 23.58 9.44 -0.54
N ALA A 98 22.88 10.55 -0.36
CA ALA A 98 22.87 11.69 -1.29
C ALA A 98 24.04 12.68 -1.09
N GLU A 99 24.99 12.39 -0.21
CA GLU A 99 26.15 13.24 0.12
C GLU A 99 25.77 14.67 0.55
N VAL A 100 24.59 14.84 1.16
CA VAL A 100 24.08 16.14 1.61
C VAL A 100 24.65 16.57 2.96
N LEU A 101 25.07 15.61 3.80
CA LEU A 101 25.51 15.84 5.20
C LEU A 101 26.99 16.21 5.34
N ASP A 102 27.50 17.19 4.60
CA ASP A 102 28.88 17.68 4.80
C ASP A 102 28.98 18.78 5.87
N ASP A 103 27.87 19.47 6.14
CA ASP A 103 27.85 20.49 7.17
C ASP A 103 27.70 19.89 8.57
N ARG A 104 28.67 20.21 9.44
CA ARG A 104 28.72 19.73 10.83
C ARG A 104 27.51 20.16 11.67
N SER A 105 26.89 21.31 11.35
CA SER A 105 25.74 21.84 12.09
C SER A 105 24.49 21.01 11.80
N THR A 106 24.15 20.81 10.55
CA THR A 106 23.02 20.01 10.10
C THR A 106 23.16 18.55 10.56
N LYS A 107 24.36 17.97 10.42
CA LYS A 107 24.65 16.62 10.92
C LYS A 107 24.40 16.50 12.41
N ARG A 108 24.85 17.46 13.21
CA ARG A 108 24.64 17.46 14.68
C ARG A 108 23.17 17.54 15.04
N VAL A 109 22.39 18.41 14.37
CA VAL A 109 20.94 18.54 14.59
C VAL A 109 20.23 17.21 14.31
N LEU A 110 20.50 16.60 13.16
CA LEU A 110 19.89 15.33 12.77
C LEU A 110 20.30 14.16 13.66
N ASP A 111 21.56 14.11 14.07
CA ASP A 111 22.06 13.09 15.03
C ASP A 111 21.36 13.24 16.38
N THR A 112 21.20 14.48 16.89
CA THR A 112 20.50 14.74 18.16
C THR A 112 19.05 14.29 18.08
N ILE A 113 18.32 14.68 17.01
CA ILE A 113 16.91 14.34 16.82
C ILE A 113 16.75 12.81 16.64
N SER A 114 17.65 12.18 15.91
CA SER A 114 17.62 10.71 15.73
C SER A 114 17.78 9.98 17.07
N VAL A 115 18.63 10.49 17.96
CA VAL A 115 18.80 9.95 19.33
C VAL A 115 17.54 10.20 20.18
N GLU A 116 16.93 11.39 20.09
CA GLU A 116 15.66 11.70 20.77
C GLU A 116 14.56 10.69 20.38
N PHE A 117 14.39 10.45 19.09
CA PHE A 117 13.39 9.47 18.62
C PHE A 117 13.77 8.02 18.90
N ALA A 118 15.06 7.66 18.93
CA ALA A 118 15.49 6.33 19.31
C ALA A 118 15.18 6.03 20.79
N ILE A 119 15.39 7.00 21.68
CA ILE A 119 15.02 6.89 23.10
C ILE A 119 13.50 6.79 23.25
N PHE A 120 12.74 7.57 22.50
CA PHE A 120 11.29 7.46 22.43
C PHE A 120 10.81 6.09 21.94
N GLY A 121 11.41 5.57 20.87
CA GLY A 121 11.09 4.25 20.34
C GLY A 121 11.30 3.11 21.34
N VAL A 122 12.33 3.20 22.17
CA VAL A 122 12.54 2.22 23.26
C VAL A 122 11.45 2.33 24.33
N GLY A 123 11.07 3.53 24.73
CA GLY A 123 9.95 3.78 25.66
C GLY A 123 8.64 3.24 25.09
N PHE A 124 8.34 3.56 23.83
CA PHE A 124 7.16 3.07 23.11
C PHE A 124 7.07 1.54 23.10
N SER A 125 8.14 0.86 22.73
CA SER A 125 8.17 -0.61 22.65
C SER A 125 7.92 -1.27 24.02
N THR A 126 8.44 -0.65 25.10
CA THR A 126 8.25 -1.15 26.47
C THR A 126 6.83 -0.92 26.98
N GLU A 127 6.23 0.21 26.70
CA GLU A 127 4.85 0.54 27.08
C GLU A 127 3.83 -0.28 26.30
N PHE A 128 4.05 -0.43 25.00
CA PHE A 128 3.23 -1.29 24.14
C PHE A 128 3.23 -2.74 24.62
N ALA A 129 4.39 -3.28 24.99
CA ALA A 129 4.52 -4.62 25.55
C ALA A 129 3.77 -4.78 26.90
N ARG A 130 3.56 -3.69 27.63
CA ARG A 130 2.77 -3.66 28.89
C ARG A 130 1.30 -3.38 28.67
N GLY A 131 0.86 -3.16 27.41
CA GLY A 131 -0.53 -2.84 27.08
C GLY A 131 -0.95 -1.41 27.44
N ALA A 132 -0.02 -0.53 27.77
CA ALA A 132 -0.26 0.89 27.99
C ALA A 132 -0.30 1.62 26.65
N ALA A 133 -1.12 2.66 26.53
CA ALA A 133 -1.06 3.55 25.38
C ALA A 133 0.20 4.45 25.55
N PRO A 134 1.16 4.42 24.62
CA PRO A 134 2.36 5.21 24.73
C PRO A 134 2.04 6.70 24.67
N GLU A 135 2.61 7.46 25.59
CA GLU A 135 2.52 8.93 25.58
C GLU A 135 3.51 9.51 24.57
N VAL A 136 3.05 10.50 23.80
CA VAL A 136 3.93 11.26 22.92
C VAL A 136 4.86 12.14 23.75
N PRO A 137 6.19 12.09 23.54
CA PRO A 137 7.11 12.91 24.31
C PRO A 137 6.87 14.39 24.09
N THR A 138 7.06 15.17 25.15
CA THR A 138 7.06 16.62 25.06
C THR A 138 8.13 17.07 24.04
N GLY A 139 7.71 17.85 23.02
CA GLY A 139 8.63 18.34 21.99
C GLY A 139 8.77 17.47 20.74
N ALA A 140 8.15 16.27 20.67
CA ALA A 140 8.25 15.40 19.49
C ALA A 140 7.81 16.10 18.20
N ILE A 141 6.75 16.90 18.24
CA ILE A 141 6.27 17.67 17.08
C ILE A 141 7.36 18.64 16.62
N SER A 142 7.92 19.45 17.53
CA SER A 142 8.95 20.43 17.20
C SER A 142 10.26 19.78 16.72
N SER A 143 10.62 18.61 17.27
CA SER A 143 11.79 17.87 16.84
C SER A 143 11.61 17.33 15.43
N LEU A 144 10.43 16.76 15.10
CA LEU A 144 10.10 16.28 13.75
C LEU A 144 10.05 17.44 12.74
N GLU A 145 9.38 18.54 13.10
CA GLU A 145 9.32 19.76 12.28
C GLU A 145 10.74 20.26 11.94
N ARG A 146 11.60 20.41 12.94
CA ARG A 146 12.97 20.85 12.75
C ARG A 146 13.77 19.88 11.88
N MET A 147 13.63 18.57 12.10
CA MET A 147 14.31 17.56 11.28
C MET A 147 13.93 17.67 9.80
N LEU A 148 12.64 17.73 9.50
CA LEU A 148 12.15 17.80 8.12
C LEU A 148 12.54 19.11 7.45
N HIS A 149 12.47 20.25 8.19
CA HIS A 149 12.91 21.54 7.71
C HIS A 149 14.41 21.55 7.35
N GLU A 150 15.27 21.17 8.30
CA GLU A 150 16.71 21.14 8.11
C GLU A 150 17.14 20.20 6.97
N ALA A 151 16.49 19.03 6.88
CA ALA A 151 16.75 18.09 5.79
C ALA A 151 16.38 18.69 4.42
N ALA A 152 15.18 19.27 4.30
CA ALA A 152 14.74 19.89 3.06
C ALA A 152 15.61 21.09 2.66
N ALA A 153 15.99 21.93 3.62
CA ALA A 153 16.89 23.09 3.41
C ALA A 153 18.28 22.65 2.97
N ALA A 154 18.85 21.62 3.61
CA ALA A 154 20.17 21.08 3.24
C ALA A 154 20.19 20.50 1.81
N ILE A 155 19.15 19.80 1.40
CA ILE A 155 18.99 19.28 0.03
C ILE A 155 18.96 20.46 -0.96
N ARG A 156 18.16 21.47 -0.65
CA ARG A 156 18.02 22.65 -1.53
C ARG A 156 19.31 23.44 -1.66
N ALA A 157 20.07 23.59 -0.58
CA ALA A 157 21.38 24.25 -0.60
C ALA A 157 22.41 23.56 -1.51
N ARG A 158 22.23 22.26 -1.79
CA ARG A 158 23.04 21.47 -2.73
C ARG A 158 22.48 21.41 -4.15
N GLY A 159 21.42 22.17 -4.43
CA GLY A 159 20.78 22.21 -5.75
C GLY A 159 19.78 21.07 -6.00
N GLY A 160 19.48 20.24 -5.01
CA GLY A 160 18.43 19.24 -5.08
C GLY A 160 17.02 19.85 -5.10
N ALA A 161 16.02 19.09 -5.56
CA ALA A 161 14.64 19.57 -5.67
C ALA A 161 13.97 19.73 -4.30
N GLY A 162 14.20 18.80 -3.39
CA GLY A 162 13.60 18.78 -2.04
C GLY A 162 13.61 17.38 -1.42
N LEU A 163 12.91 17.23 -0.30
CA LEU A 163 12.74 15.96 0.40
C LEU A 163 11.38 15.33 0.04
N LEU A 164 11.37 14.07 -0.37
CA LEU A 164 10.15 13.27 -0.46
C LEU A 164 10.13 12.25 0.66
N VAL A 165 9.13 12.32 1.52
CA VAL A 165 8.85 11.33 2.55
C VAL A 165 7.75 10.39 2.05
N LEU A 166 8.04 9.09 2.07
CA LEU A 166 7.15 8.02 1.66
C LEU A 166 6.91 7.08 2.85
N ILE A 167 5.65 6.91 3.24
CA ILE A 167 5.28 6.04 4.36
C ILE A 167 4.28 5.00 3.86
N ASP A 168 4.71 3.75 3.78
CA ASP A 168 3.83 2.65 3.43
C ASP A 168 3.26 1.97 4.68
N GLU A 169 2.12 1.29 4.53
CA GLU A 169 1.39 0.60 5.61
C GLU A 169 1.08 1.52 6.81
N LEU A 170 0.77 2.81 6.56
CA LEU A 170 0.55 3.83 7.60
C LEU A 170 -0.47 3.39 8.67
N HIS A 171 -1.45 2.56 8.31
CA HIS A 171 -2.44 2.01 9.25
C HIS A 171 -1.83 1.12 10.36
N ALA A 172 -0.59 0.65 10.18
CA ALA A 172 0.14 -0.12 11.19
C ALA A 172 0.93 0.77 12.16
N ALA A 173 1.05 2.07 11.86
CA ALA A 173 1.76 3.03 12.70
C ALA A 173 1.03 3.27 14.03
N PRO A 174 1.77 3.60 15.09
CA PRO A 174 1.17 4.04 16.35
C PRO A 174 0.33 5.30 16.14
N TYR A 175 -0.90 5.28 16.61
CA TYR A 175 -1.87 6.36 16.45
C TYR A 175 -1.33 7.73 16.94
N ALA A 176 -0.67 7.76 18.09
CA ALA A 176 -0.08 8.97 18.65
C ALA A 176 1.01 9.55 17.75
N GLU A 177 1.81 8.70 17.11
CA GLU A 177 2.88 9.14 16.20
C GLU A 177 2.35 9.69 14.88
N VAL A 178 1.23 9.16 14.39
CA VAL A 178 0.50 9.74 13.24
C VAL A 178 0.04 11.17 13.58
N GLY A 179 -0.45 11.39 14.79
CA GLY A 179 -0.80 12.72 15.29
C GLY A 179 0.41 13.68 15.30
N VAL A 180 1.59 13.22 15.74
CA VAL A 180 2.83 14.01 15.68
C VAL A 180 3.20 14.38 14.25
N LEU A 181 3.18 13.41 13.34
CA LEU A 181 3.50 13.64 11.94
C LEU A 181 2.59 14.68 11.30
N LEU A 182 1.29 14.54 11.49
CA LEU A 182 0.31 15.47 10.93
C LEU A 182 0.47 16.90 11.49
N ASN A 183 0.69 17.04 12.82
CA ASN A 183 0.92 18.34 13.43
C ASN A 183 2.22 18.99 12.93
N ALA A 184 3.31 18.24 12.80
CA ALA A 184 4.54 18.75 12.22
C ALA A 184 4.34 19.24 10.77
N MET A 185 3.63 18.48 9.94
CA MET A 185 3.29 18.89 8.58
C MET A 185 2.42 20.14 8.54
N GLN A 186 1.46 20.29 9.45
CA GLN A 186 0.62 21.48 9.55
C GLN A 186 1.45 22.72 9.92
N ASN A 187 2.41 22.59 10.84
CA ASN A 187 3.30 23.69 11.22
C ASN A 187 4.22 24.10 10.05
N LEU A 188 4.79 23.12 9.34
CA LEU A 188 5.60 23.37 8.14
C LEU A 188 4.80 24.05 7.02
N ALA A 189 3.50 23.73 6.89
CA ALA A 189 2.62 24.38 5.94
C ALA A 189 2.41 25.88 6.23
N GLY A 190 2.53 26.32 7.47
CA GLY A 190 2.52 27.73 7.84
C GLY A 190 3.71 28.53 7.28
N ARG A 191 4.81 27.85 6.95
CA ARG A 191 6.02 28.42 6.31
C ARG A 191 6.39 27.63 5.05
N ARG A 192 5.42 27.38 4.20
CA ARG A 192 5.54 26.50 3.04
C ARG A 192 6.70 26.87 2.10
N ALA A 193 6.97 28.15 1.90
CA ALA A 193 8.03 28.63 1.02
C ALA A 193 9.45 28.29 1.49
N GLU A 194 9.59 27.89 2.76
CA GLU A 194 10.88 27.51 3.35
C GLU A 194 11.09 25.97 3.36
N ASN A 195 10.06 25.20 2.97
CA ASN A 195 10.02 23.77 3.15
C ASN A 195 9.78 23.03 1.82
N PRO A 196 10.79 22.84 0.96
CA PRO A 196 10.67 22.04 -0.27
C PRO A 196 10.52 20.55 0.08
N LEU A 197 9.30 20.15 0.41
CA LEU A 197 8.97 18.85 0.97
C LEU A 197 7.66 18.33 0.40
N ALA A 198 7.58 17.02 0.16
CA ALA A 198 6.34 16.30 -0.08
C ALA A 198 6.22 15.11 0.88
N LEU A 199 5.00 14.84 1.37
CA LEU A 199 4.65 13.65 2.14
C LEU A 199 3.58 12.86 1.42
N MET A 200 3.88 11.62 1.10
CA MET A 200 2.95 10.67 0.47
C MET A 200 2.91 9.39 1.29
N THR A 201 1.72 8.89 1.54
CA THR A 201 1.52 7.72 2.39
C THR A 201 0.59 6.71 1.72
N ALA A 202 0.69 5.45 2.13
CA ALA A 202 -0.25 4.42 1.72
C ALA A 202 -0.74 3.62 2.94
N GLY A 203 -1.98 3.14 2.85
CA GLY A 203 -2.57 2.33 3.91
C GLY A 203 -3.84 1.61 3.48
N LEU A 204 -4.49 0.97 4.44
CA LEU A 204 -5.73 0.22 4.26
C LEU A 204 -6.95 1.17 4.20
N PRO A 205 -8.14 0.68 3.84
CA PRO A 205 -9.36 1.50 3.77
C PRO A 205 -9.72 2.28 5.03
N SER A 206 -9.27 1.84 6.22
CA SER A 206 -9.46 2.53 7.50
C SER A 206 -8.49 3.70 7.72
N THR A 207 -7.45 3.83 6.90
CA THR A 207 -6.41 4.86 7.09
C THR A 207 -6.97 6.29 7.08
N PRO A 208 -7.91 6.68 6.21
CA PRO A 208 -8.54 8.00 6.29
C PRO A 208 -9.21 8.28 7.64
N GLU A 209 -9.97 7.33 8.18
CA GLU A 209 -10.61 7.46 9.48
C GLU A 209 -9.59 7.59 10.61
N MET A 210 -8.51 6.81 10.56
CA MET A 210 -7.39 6.91 11.50
C MET A 210 -6.75 8.31 11.49
N ILE A 211 -6.49 8.87 10.31
CA ILE A 211 -5.91 10.20 10.14
C ILE A 211 -6.84 11.29 10.70
N MET A 212 -8.12 11.23 10.36
CA MET A 212 -9.12 12.18 10.85
C MET A 212 -9.27 12.15 12.38
N ARG A 213 -9.04 10.99 13.00
CA ARG A 213 -9.04 10.86 14.46
C ARG A 213 -7.72 11.31 15.09
N ALA A 214 -6.58 11.14 14.40
CA ALA A 214 -5.27 11.48 14.93
C ALA A 214 -5.02 12.99 15.01
N ALA A 215 -5.66 13.78 14.12
CA ALA A 215 -5.56 15.23 14.11
C ALA A 215 -6.88 15.86 13.68
N THR A 216 -7.31 16.92 14.36
CA THR A 216 -8.56 17.64 14.07
C THR A 216 -8.61 18.21 12.65
N PHE A 217 -7.46 18.47 12.05
CA PHE A 217 -7.30 18.93 10.67
C PHE A 217 -6.92 17.80 9.70
N GLY A 218 -6.95 16.55 10.13
CA GLY A 218 -6.67 15.37 9.29
C GLY A 218 -7.50 15.31 8.00
N GLU A 219 -8.72 15.87 8.02
CA GLU A 219 -9.60 16.03 6.86
C GLU A 219 -9.01 16.86 5.72
N ARG A 220 -7.95 17.65 5.99
CA ARG A 220 -7.24 18.43 4.95
C ARG A 220 -6.27 17.59 4.14
N SER A 221 -5.98 16.36 4.57
CA SER A 221 -5.18 15.41 3.79
C SER A 221 -5.91 15.08 2.48
N GLU A 222 -5.14 14.85 1.44
CA GLU A 222 -5.68 14.42 0.16
C GLU A 222 -5.82 12.90 0.15
N PHE A 223 -7.04 12.40 0.21
CA PHE A 223 -7.34 10.97 0.18
C PHE A 223 -7.58 10.50 -1.25
N ILE A 224 -6.77 9.55 -1.72
CA ILE A 224 -6.89 8.94 -3.04
C ILE A 224 -7.21 7.47 -2.85
N GLY A 225 -8.43 7.08 -3.17
CA GLY A 225 -8.85 5.68 -3.23
C GLY A 225 -8.25 4.99 -4.47
N ILE A 226 -7.66 3.82 -4.26
CA ILE A 226 -7.14 3.01 -5.36
C ILE A 226 -8.11 1.86 -5.60
N ASP A 227 -8.73 1.85 -6.76
CA ASP A 227 -9.71 0.85 -7.17
C ASP A 227 -9.06 -0.29 -7.99
N ARG A 228 -9.85 -1.28 -8.36
CA ARG A 228 -9.47 -2.31 -9.33
C ARG A 228 -9.22 -1.64 -10.69
N PHE A 229 -8.44 -2.28 -11.55
CA PHE A 229 -8.31 -1.86 -12.94
C PHE A 229 -9.62 -2.08 -13.69
N ASP A 230 -9.89 -1.22 -14.65
CA ASP A 230 -10.88 -1.51 -15.68
C ASP A 230 -10.38 -2.57 -16.67
N ASP A 231 -11.25 -3.01 -17.58
CA ASP A 231 -10.90 -4.05 -18.57
C ASP A 231 -9.77 -3.59 -19.49
N ALA A 232 -9.70 -2.31 -19.83
CA ALA A 232 -8.67 -1.78 -20.72
C ALA A 232 -7.29 -1.82 -20.06
N ASP A 233 -7.17 -1.32 -18.83
CA ASP A 233 -5.93 -1.39 -18.07
C ASP A 233 -5.58 -2.84 -17.67
N SER A 234 -6.57 -3.67 -17.32
CA SER A 234 -6.35 -5.10 -17.02
C SER A 234 -5.76 -5.86 -18.21
N ARG A 235 -6.29 -5.60 -19.40
CA ARG A 235 -5.78 -6.16 -20.67
C ARG A 235 -4.32 -5.74 -20.89
N ARG A 236 -4.01 -4.47 -20.73
CA ARG A 236 -2.64 -3.94 -20.89
C ARG A 236 -1.66 -4.56 -19.91
N VAL A 237 -2.08 -4.86 -18.67
CA VAL A 237 -1.23 -5.55 -17.67
C VAL A 237 -0.80 -6.95 -18.16
N LEU A 238 -1.63 -7.65 -18.95
CA LEU A 238 -1.26 -8.93 -19.54
C LEU A 238 -0.47 -8.76 -20.84
N GLU A 239 -0.87 -7.83 -21.69
CA GLU A 239 -0.30 -7.69 -23.05
C GLU A 239 1.07 -6.99 -23.03
N GLU A 240 1.21 -5.82 -22.36
CA GLU A 240 2.42 -5.00 -22.48
C GLU A 240 3.69 -5.72 -22.02
N PRO A 241 3.73 -6.41 -20.85
CA PRO A 241 4.94 -7.13 -20.43
C PRO A 241 5.30 -8.29 -21.37
N ALA A 242 4.29 -8.99 -21.92
CA ALA A 242 4.52 -10.07 -22.86
C ALA A 242 5.04 -9.55 -24.22
N GLN A 243 4.49 -8.43 -24.70
CA GLN A 243 4.93 -7.77 -25.93
C GLN A 243 6.37 -7.28 -25.87
N GLU A 244 6.84 -6.79 -24.72
CA GLU A 244 8.25 -6.41 -24.53
C GLU A 244 9.21 -7.60 -24.75
N GLU A 245 8.76 -8.82 -24.43
CA GLU A 245 9.51 -10.06 -24.69
C GLU A 245 9.22 -10.66 -26.08
N GLY A 246 8.40 -9.97 -26.89
CA GLY A 246 8.02 -10.41 -28.24
C GLY A 246 7.04 -11.57 -28.26
N VAL A 247 6.23 -11.74 -27.21
CA VAL A 247 5.20 -12.78 -27.06
C VAL A 247 3.82 -12.16 -27.11
N GLY A 248 2.91 -12.76 -27.87
CA GLY A 248 1.51 -12.33 -27.97
C GLY A 248 0.59 -13.08 -27.00
N TRP A 249 -0.66 -12.64 -26.96
CA TRP A 249 -1.75 -13.32 -26.28
C TRP A 249 -2.92 -13.54 -27.25
N ALA A 250 -3.53 -14.71 -27.21
CA ALA A 250 -4.79 -14.97 -27.88
C ALA A 250 -5.95 -14.22 -27.18
N ALA A 251 -6.93 -13.76 -27.95
CA ALA A 251 -8.00 -12.91 -27.41
C ALA A 251 -8.89 -13.62 -26.37
N ASP A 252 -9.13 -14.92 -26.56
CA ASP A 252 -9.89 -15.78 -25.65
C ASP A 252 -9.13 -16.07 -24.35
N ALA A 253 -7.80 -16.27 -24.43
CA ALA A 253 -6.95 -16.41 -23.26
C ALA A 253 -6.94 -15.13 -22.40
N ILE A 254 -6.85 -13.95 -23.03
CA ILE A 254 -6.98 -12.68 -22.31
C ILE A 254 -8.35 -12.58 -21.65
N SER A 255 -9.44 -12.82 -22.39
CA SER A 255 -10.80 -12.70 -21.85
C SER A 255 -10.97 -13.57 -20.60
N ALA A 256 -10.54 -14.82 -20.67
CA ALA A 256 -10.59 -15.73 -19.50
C ALA A 256 -9.70 -15.25 -18.34
N GLY A 257 -8.51 -14.70 -18.64
CA GLY A 257 -7.63 -14.13 -17.63
C GLY A 257 -8.22 -12.91 -16.93
N LEU A 258 -8.94 -12.05 -17.68
CA LEU A 258 -9.66 -10.90 -17.12
C LEU A 258 -10.80 -11.34 -16.19
N ASP A 259 -11.56 -12.35 -16.59
CA ASP A 259 -12.66 -12.91 -15.78
C ASP A 259 -12.14 -13.48 -14.45
N ILE A 260 -10.98 -14.16 -14.47
CA ILE A 260 -10.34 -14.68 -13.24
C ILE A 260 -9.83 -13.56 -12.35
N ALA A 261 -9.20 -12.56 -12.92
CA ALA A 261 -8.53 -11.51 -12.14
C ALA A 261 -9.48 -10.43 -11.63
N ASP A 262 -10.61 -10.20 -12.31
CA ASP A 262 -11.62 -9.18 -11.97
C ASP A 262 -10.97 -7.82 -11.63
N GLY A 263 -10.05 -7.37 -12.49
CA GLY A 263 -9.33 -6.10 -12.33
C GLY A 263 -8.34 -6.03 -11.16
N ASN A 264 -8.08 -7.13 -10.45
CA ASN A 264 -7.12 -7.14 -9.36
C ASN A 264 -5.68 -7.25 -9.89
N PRO A 265 -4.80 -6.24 -9.64
CA PRO A 265 -3.44 -6.21 -10.18
C PRO A 265 -2.59 -7.44 -9.81
N TYR A 266 -2.70 -7.92 -8.57
CA TYR A 266 -1.97 -9.11 -8.13
C TYR A 266 -2.41 -10.36 -8.89
N LEU A 267 -3.73 -10.52 -9.08
CA LEU A 267 -4.27 -11.67 -9.78
C LEU A 267 -3.93 -11.64 -11.28
N LEU A 268 -3.90 -10.47 -11.90
CA LEU A 268 -3.42 -10.32 -13.27
C LEU A 268 -1.97 -10.79 -13.43
N GLN A 269 -1.08 -10.38 -12.50
CA GLN A 269 0.29 -10.86 -12.48
C GLN A 269 0.36 -12.38 -12.26
N LEU A 270 -0.50 -12.93 -11.39
CA LEU A 270 -0.55 -14.38 -11.14
C LEU A 270 -1.05 -15.17 -12.35
N VAL A 271 -2.08 -14.70 -13.03
CA VAL A 271 -2.56 -15.29 -14.30
C VAL A 271 -1.46 -15.25 -15.33
N GLY A 272 -0.83 -14.10 -15.54
CA GLY A 272 0.25 -13.93 -16.50
C GLY A 272 1.42 -14.87 -16.22
N ASP A 273 1.92 -14.91 -14.98
CA ASP A 273 3.03 -15.80 -14.60
C ASP A 273 2.68 -17.28 -14.76
N SER A 274 1.49 -17.70 -14.31
CA SER A 274 1.07 -19.10 -14.38
C SER A 274 0.94 -19.60 -15.82
N THR A 275 0.35 -18.77 -16.70
CA THR A 275 0.25 -19.08 -18.14
C THR A 275 1.62 -19.12 -18.80
N TRP A 276 2.48 -18.14 -18.50
CA TRP A 276 3.84 -18.08 -19.03
C TRP A 276 4.68 -19.30 -18.66
N GLN A 277 4.61 -19.72 -17.40
CA GLN A 277 5.34 -20.90 -16.93
C GLN A 277 4.82 -22.20 -17.56
N ALA A 278 3.54 -22.28 -17.85
CA ALA A 278 2.96 -23.45 -18.54
C ALA A 278 3.34 -23.51 -20.02
N ALA A 279 3.25 -22.39 -20.73
CA ALA A 279 3.60 -22.28 -22.14
C ALA A 279 5.11 -22.36 -22.40
N ALA A 280 5.94 -21.85 -21.49
CA ALA A 280 7.39 -21.69 -21.67
C ALA A 280 7.76 -21.06 -23.05
N PRO A 281 7.21 -19.86 -23.38
CA PRO A 281 7.21 -19.32 -24.73
C PRO A 281 8.57 -18.86 -25.20
N ARG A 282 8.68 -18.69 -26.53
CA ARG A 282 9.81 -18.07 -27.22
C ARG A 282 9.32 -16.79 -27.90
N THR A 283 10.25 -15.92 -28.24
CA THR A 283 9.94 -14.72 -29.04
C THR A 283 9.22 -15.12 -30.35
N GLY A 284 8.07 -14.51 -30.60
CA GLY A 284 7.19 -14.80 -31.71
C GLY A 284 6.04 -15.75 -31.41
N ASP A 285 6.04 -16.38 -30.22
CA ASP A 285 4.93 -17.27 -29.81
C ASP A 285 3.73 -16.44 -29.32
N THR A 286 2.57 -17.11 -29.26
CA THR A 286 1.33 -16.56 -28.69
C THR A 286 0.90 -17.47 -27.56
N LEU A 287 0.53 -16.87 -26.42
CA LEU A 287 -0.05 -17.59 -25.28
C LEU A 287 -1.52 -17.87 -25.58
N GLU A 288 -1.86 -19.15 -25.62
CA GLU A 288 -3.18 -19.62 -25.98
C GLU A 288 -4.04 -19.98 -24.76
N LEU A 289 -5.34 -20.16 -24.94
CA LEU A 289 -6.26 -20.55 -23.87
C LEU A 289 -5.86 -21.86 -23.19
N ASP A 290 -5.35 -22.83 -24.00
CA ASP A 290 -4.85 -24.10 -23.47
C ASP A 290 -3.64 -23.92 -22.52
N ASP A 291 -2.76 -22.96 -22.79
CA ASP A 291 -1.63 -22.65 -21.92
C ASP A 291 -2.14 -22.08 -20.58
N MET A 292 -3.18 -21.25 -20.63
CA MET A 292 -3.79 -20.71 -19.42
C MET A 292 -4.44 -21.82 -18.57
N HIS A 293 -5.18 -22.75 -19.20
CA HIS A 293 -5.74 -23.92 -18.53
C HIS A 293 -4.65 -24.82 -17.96
N ALA A 294 -3.54 -25.02 -18.67
CA ALA A 294 -2.39 -25.77 -18.15
C ALA A 294 -1.73 -25.08 -16.93
N GLY A 295 -1.81 -23.75 -16.85
CA GLY A 295 -1.34 -22.95 -15.70
C GLY A 295 -2.28 -22.95 -14.48
N GLU A 296 -3.55 -23.36 -14.63
CA GLU A 296 -4.57 -23.27 -13.58
C GLU A 296 -4.21 -24.01 -12.29
N ASP A 297 -3.59 -25.18 -12.37
CA ASP A 297 -3.23 -25.94 -11.16
C ASP A 297 -2.20 -25.20 -10.30
N ARG A 298 -1.24 -24.54 -10.95
CA ARG A 298 -0.26 -23.68 -10.26
C ARG A 298 -0.95 -22.46 -9.62
N MET A 299 -1.81 -21.79 -10.36
CA MET A 299 -2.57 -20.65 -9.88
C MET A 299 -3.47 -21.04 -8.71
N ARG A 300 -4.20 -22.15 -8.84
CA ARG A 300 -5.09 -22.70 -7.80
C ARG A 300 -4.32 -23.04 -6.53
N GLY A 301 -3.10 -23.62 -6.66
CA GLY A 301 -2.21 -23.90 -5.53
C GLY A 301 -1.82 -22.64 -4.76
N GLN A 302 -1.46 -21.56 -5.46
CA GLN A 302 -1.13 -20.28 -4.82
C GLN A 302 -2.36 -19.62 -4.19
N LEU A 303 -3.50 -19.61 -4.87
CA LEU A 303 -4.75 -19.08 -4.32
C LEU A 303 -5.19 -19.84 -3.07
N ALA A 304 -5.08 -21.18 -3.06
CA ALA A 304 -5.39 -22.00 -1.89
C ALA A 304 -4.47 -21.69 -0.70
N ALA A 305 -3.17 -21.49 -0.92
CA ALA A 305 -2.24 -21.07 0.11
C ALA A 305 -2.60 -19.69 0.69
N MET A 306 -3.00 -18.74 -0.17
CA MET A 306 -3.46 -17.42 0.27
C MET A 306 -4.78 -17.49 1.05
N CYS A 307 -5.74 -18.31 0.60
CA CYS A 307 -7.00 -18.54 1.29
C CYS A 307 -6.74 -19.10 2.71
N ARG A 308 -5.86 -20.12 2.81
CA ARG A 308 -5.45 -20.68 4.09
C ARG A 308 -4.80 -19.64 5.00
N ALA A 309 -3.84 -18.88 4.53
CA ALA A 309 -3.17 -17.85 5.33
C ALA A 309 -4.15 -16.78 5.85
N ARG A 310 -5.13 -16.37 5.04
CA ARG A 310 -6.18 -15.43 5.45
C ARG A 310 -7.14 -16.04 6.48
N TRP A 311 -7.51 -17.31 6.30
CA TRP A 311 -8.36 -18.07 7.23
C TRP A 311 -7.67 -18.25 8.58
N ASP A 312 -6.42 -18.75 8.60
CA ASP A 312 -5.66 -19.04 9.83
C ASP A 312 -5.34 -17.75 10.62
N SER A 313 -5.25 -16.61 9.94
CA SER A 313 -5.06 -15.31 10.58
C SER A 313 -6.35 -14.68 11.12
N ALA A 314 -7.52 -15.24 10.82
CA ALA A 314 -8.81 -14.73 11.27
C ALA A 314 -9.13 -15.27 12.67
N SER A 315 -9.73 -14.43 13.53
CA SER A 315 -10.27 -14.88 14.83
C SER A 315 -11.48 -15.79 14.62
N ASP A 316 -11.84 -16.58 15.65
CA ASP A 316 -13.00 -17.49 15.59
C ASP A 316 -14.28 -16.79 15.12
N LEU A 317 -14.50 -15.54 15.55
CA LEU A 317 -15.66 -14.75 15.14
C LEU A 317 -15.56 -14.31 13.66
N GLU A 318 -14.37 -14.00 13.18
CA GLU A 318 -14.11 -13.66 11.78
C GLU A 318 -14.22 -14.91 10.91
N GLN A 319 -13.74 -16.08 11.37
CA GLN A 319 -13.91 -17.36 10.67
C GLN A 319 -15.39 -17.75 10.55
N ALA A 320 -16.16 -17.57 11.63
CA ALA A 320 -17.60 -17.78 11.60
C ALA A 320 -18.30 -16.84 10.59
N PHE A 321 -17.85 -15.59 10.50
CA PHE A 321 -18.34 -14.62 9.51
C PHE A 321 -18.02 -15.07 8.07
N LEU A 322 -16.77 -15.47 7.80
CA LEU A 322 -16.33 -15.96 6.50
C LEU A 322 -17.05 -17.27 6.10
N GLY A 323 -17.28 -18.17 7.06
CA GLY A 323 -18.08 -19.38 6.85
C GLY A 323 -19.51 -19.05 6.44
N ALA A 324 -20.18 -18.14 7.16
CA ALA A 324 -21.52 -17.70 6.81
C ALA A 324 -21.60 -17.02 5.42
N MET A 325 -20.54 -16.34 4.99
CA MET A 325 -20.44 -15.83 3.62
C MET A 325 -20.28 -16.96 2.60
N ALA A 326 -19.43 -17.94 2.89
CA ALA A 326 -19.18 -19.07 2.00
C ALA A 326 -20.42 -19.95 1.79
N ASP A 327 -21.24 -20.10 2.82
CA ASP A 327 -22.49 -20.90 2.79
C ASP A 327 -23.57 -20.31 1.88
N TYR A 328 -23.51 -19.00 1.59
CA TYR A 328 -24.46 -18.35 0.67
C TYR A 328 -24.37 -18.89 -0.75
N GLY A 329 -23.16 -19.29 -1.17
CA GLY A 329 -22.94 -19.94 -2.45
C GLY A 329 -22.82 -19.01 -3.67
N GLU A 330 -23.14 -17.72 -3.51
CA GLU A 330 -23.00 -16.70 -4.54
C GLU A 330 -21.80 -15.78 -4.24
N GLU A 331 -21.31 -15.09 -5.28
CA GLU A 331 -20.17 -14.19 -5.15
C GLU A 331 -20.46 -12.97 -4.29
N ILE A 332 -21.66 -12.41 -4.41
CA ILE A 332 -22.10 -11.22 -3.68
C ILE A 332 -23.07 -11.62 -2.57
N VAL A 333 -22.65 -11.45 -1.33
CA VAL A 333 -23.37 -11.91 -0.14
C VAL A 333 -24.05 -10.75 0.57
N PRO A 334 -25.38 -10.80 0.79
CA PRO A 334 -26.08 -9.81 1.62
C PRO A 334 -25.65 -9.88 3.08
N ARG A 335 -25.39 -8.73 3.72
CA ARG A 335 -25.04 -8.64 5.13
C ARG A 335 -26.09 -9.28 6.05
N GLU A 336 -27.35 -9.17 5.70
CA GLU A 336 -28.46 -9.74 6.45
C GLU A 336 -28.38 -11.28 6.52
N HIS A 337 -28.02 -11.92 5.39
CA HIS A 337 -27.79 -13.35 5.35
C HIS A 337 -26.70 -13.77 6.34
N ILE A 338 -25.56 -13.07 6.34
CA ILE A 338 -24.44 -13.36 7.23
C ILE A 338 -24.88 -13.25 8.71
N ALA A 339 -25.61 -12.19 9.06
CA ALA A 339 -26.11 -11.98 10.41
C ALA A 339 -27.06 -13.11 10.83
N THR A 340 -27.98 -13.50 9.95
CA THR A 340 -28.96 -14.59 10.20
C THR A 340 -28.26 -15.94 10.37
N THR A 341 -27.31 -16.27 9.47
CA THR A 341 -26.56 -17.54 9.55
C THR A 341 -25.73 -17.62 10.84
N MET A 342 -25.14 -16.49 11.27
CA MET A 342 -24.41 -16.43 12.54
C MET A 342 -25.31 -16.37 13.78
N GLY A 343 -26.65 -16.31 13.65
CA GLY A 343 -27.57 -16.13 14.75
C GLY A 343 -27.35 -14.81 15.52
N ARG A 344 -26.94 -13.74 14.84
CA ARG A 344 -26.61 -12.46 15.45
C ARG A 344 -27.38 -11.31 14.79
N GLU A 345 -27.55 -10.23 15.55
CA GLU A 345 -28.05 -8.98 14.96
C GLU A 345 -27.02 -8.38 14.00
N SER A 346 -27.51 -7.71 12.93
CA SER A 346 -26.67 -7.07 11.93
C SER A 346 -25.67 -6.06 12.53
N ARG A 347 -26.00 -5.45 13.66
CA ARG A 347 -25.10 -4.51 14.38
C ARG A 347 -23.92 -5.24 15.03
N ALA A 348 -24.14 -6.45 15.55
CA ALA A 348 -23.11 -7.23 16.24
C ALA A 348 -22.00 -7.75 15.31
N ILE A 349 -22.25 -7.85 14.01
CA ILE A 349 -21.25 -8.27 13.00
C ILE A 349 -20.48 -7.09 12.39
N SER A 350 -20.69 -5.85 12.85
CA SER A 350 -20.03 -4.66 12.26
C SER A 350 -18.52 -4.65 12.50
N VAL A 351 -18.08 -5.07 13.68
CA VAL A 351 -16.65 -5.07 14.03
C VAL A 351 -15.87 -6.12 13.23
N PRO A 352 -16.27 -7.42 13.23
CA PRO A 352 -15.56 -8.40 12.39
C PRO A 352 -15.61 -8.03 10.90
N ARG A 353 -16.73 -7.50 10.40
CA ARG A 353 -16.84 -7.00 9.04
C ARG A 353 -15.78 -5.93 8.74
N ALA A 354 -15.68 -4.90 9.58
CA ALA A 354 -14.72 -3.80 9.39
C ALA A 354 -13.29 -4.33 9.37
N ARG A 355 -12.94 -5.22 10.29
CA ARG A 355 -11.60 -5.83 10.36
C ARG A 355 -11.27 -6.67 9.13
N LEU A 356 -12.23 -7.45 8.63
CA LEU A 356 -12.05 -8.29 7.44
C LEU A 356 -11.89 -7.44 6.17
N ILE A 357 -12.63 -6.32 6.07
CA ILE A 357 -12.45 -5.34 4.99
C ILE A 357 -11.06 -4.69 5.09
N ASP A 358 -10.69 -4.26 6.27
CA ASP A 358 -9.40 -3.60 6.53
C ASP A 358 -8.22 -4.50 6.17
N ARG A 359 -8.31 -5.78 6.50
CA ARG A 359 -7.31 -6.80 6.14
C ARG A 359 -7.38 -7.23 4.67
N GLY A 360 -8.32 -6.70 3.91
CA GLY A 360 -8.49 -7.03 2.50
C GLY A 360 -8.88 -8.50 2.27
N VAL A 361 -9.59 -9.13 3.20
CA VAL A 361 -10.14 -10.49 3.04
C VAL A 361 -11.46 -10.45 2.27
N ILE A 362 -12.28 -9.45 2.60
CA ILE A 362 -13.55 -9.16 1.95
C ILE A 362 -13.59 -7.69 1.52
N GLU A 363 -14.50 -7.35 0.64
CA GLU A 363 -14.76 -5.98 0.24
C GLU A 363 -16.25 -5.68 0.12
N ALA A 364 -16.60 -4.40 0.11
CA ALA A 364 -17.96 -3.96 -0.12
C ALA A 364 -18.31 -4.08 -1.62
N ALA A 365 -19.40 -4.77 -1.92
CA ALA A 365 -19.94 -4.95 -3.28
C ALA A 365 -21.29 -4.23 -3.42
N GLY A 366 -21.32 -2.96 -3.01
CA GLY A 366 -22.53 -2.15 -2.93
C GLY A 366 -23.12 -2.07 -1.51
N ARG A 367 -24.22 -1.33 -1.38
CA ARG A 367 -24.83 -1.08 -0.07
C ARG A 367 -25.35 -2.37 0.58
N GLY A 368 -24.76 -2.71 1.73
CA GLY A 368 -25.16 -3.89 2.49
C GLY A 368 -24.76 -5.23 1.86
N ARG A 369 -23.88 -5.23 0.88
CA ARG A 369 -23.41 -6.42 0.17
C ARG A 369 -21.89 -6.53 0.31
N LEU A 370 -21.40 -7.76 0.34
CA LEU A 370 -19.99 -8.09 0.52
C LEU A 370 -19.58 -9.16 -0.47
N ARG A 371 -18.30 -9.17 -0.85
CA ARG A 371 -17.69 -10.26 -1.60
C ARG A 371 -16.29 -10.59 -1.07
N PHE A 372 -15.82 -11.79 -1.34
CA PHE A 372 -14.41 -12.13 -1.10
C PHE A 372 -13.51 -11.39 -2.08
N THR A 373 -12.34 -10.98 -1.61
CA THR A 373 -11.35 -10.32 -2.49
C THR A 373 -10.54 -11.31 -3.31
N LEU A 374 -10.44 -12.58 -2.85
CA LEU A 374 -9.81 -13.67 -3.59
C LEU A 374 -10.88 -14.52 -4.29
N PRO A 375 -10.73 -14.77 -5.60
CA PRO A 375 -11.57 -15.70 -6.33
C PRO A 375 -11.51 -17.09 -5.68
N GLY A 376 -12.65 -17.79 -5.66
CA GLY A 376 -12.74 -19.15 -5.15
C GLY A 376 -12.62 -19.31 -3.63
N MET A 377 -12.38 -18.23 -2.85
CA MET A 377 -12.23 -18.34 -1.40
C MET A 377 -13.47 -18.97 -0.71
N GLY A 378 -14.67 -18.62 -1.16
CA GLY A 378 -15.90 -19.24 -0.63
C GLY A 378 -15.97 -20.75 -0.88
N ALA A 379 -15.61 -21.20 -2.08
CA ALA A 379 -15.54 -22.62 -2.41
C ALA A 379 -14.47 -23.33 -1.56
N TRP A 380 -13.28 -22.72 -1.43
CA TRP A 380 -12.20 -23.25 -0.61
C TRP A 380 -12.60 -23.39 0.87
N ILE A 381 -13.30 -22.41 1.44
CA ILE A 381 -13.78 -22.48 2.84
C ILE A 381 -14.76 -23.65 3.02
N ARG A 382 -15.71 -23.82 2.09
CA ARG A 382 -16.66 -24.95 2.15
C ARG A 382 -15.99 -26.31 2.09
N GLU A 383 -14.96 -26.46 1.26
CA GLU A 383 -14.15 -27.70 1.18
C GLU A 383 -13.37 -27.91 2.49
N TYR A 384 -12.69 -26.87 2.96
CA TYR A 384 -11.87 -26.94 4.17
C TYR A 384 -12.65 -27.28 5.44
N GLN A 385 -13.92 -26.84 5.55
CA GLN A 385 -14.79 -27.14 6.69
C GLN A 385 -15.41 -28.54 6.62
N ARG A 386 -15.38 -29.20 5.47
CA ARG A 386 -15.90 -30.56 5.30
C ARG A 386 -14.84 -31.65 5.50
N GLY A 387 -13.58 -31.34 5.38
CA GLY A 387 -12.44 -32.25 5.56
C GLY A 387 -11.82 -32.14 6.92
#